data_780af47974451ce4438b777d1b27aad4
#
_entry.id   780af47974451ce4438b777d1b27aad4
#
_cell.length_a   1.000
_cell.length_b   1.000
_cell.length_c   1.000
_cell.angle_alpha   90.00
_cell.angle_beta   90.00
_cell.angle_gamma   90.00
#
_symmetry.space_group_name_H-M   'P 1'
#
loop_
_entity.id
_entity.type
_entity.pdbx_description
1 polymer ?
#
loop_
_entity_poly.entity_id
_entity_poly.type
_entity_poly.pdbx_seq_one_letter_code
_entity_poly.pdbx_strand_id
1 'polypeptide(L)'
;MSNMKKEMDRVALLIFTESSNREDAFQSRVGPMEEELTVLKQIVSASFDLFVPSHRYIRNKRDLRSAVVEVKQQIDICGCILYVGTFVNASDIAMAASLLNMPCALLGNHNRNTVSIIGFLAAAGALQQVGLPYK
;
A
#
# COMPACT_ATOMS: atom_id res chain seq x y z
N MET A 1 -21.15 23.14 -21.35
CA MET A 1 -20.98 22.69 -20.78
C MET A 1 -20.14 22.22 -20.38
N SER A 2 -19.84 22.37 -19.92
CA SER A 2 -18.93 22.00 -19.60
C SER A 2 -18.82 21.26 -18.56
N ASN A 3 -19.16 20.45 -18.58
CA ASN A 3 -18.99 19.37 -17.68
C ASN A 3 -17.62 18.74 -17.74
N MET A 4 -16.67 19.57 -17.94
CA MET A 4 -15.34 19.06 -17.91
C MET A 4 -14.91 18.87 -16.48
N LYS A 5 -15.35 17.75 -15.92
CA LYS A 5 -14.66 17.24 -14.76
C LYS A 5 -13.23 16.98 -15.19
N LYS A 6 -12.33 17.67 -14.58
CA LYS A 6 -10.92 17.34 -14.70
C LYS A 6 -10.75 15.88 -14.26
N GLU A 7 -10.31 15.03 -15.16
CA GLU A 7 -10.00 13.64 -14.80
C GLU A 7 -8.90 13.63 -13.76
N MET A 8 -9.12 12.91 -12.69
CA MET A 8 -8.10 12.70 -11.68
C MET A 8 -7.16 11.60 -12.16
N ASP A 9 -5.87 11.76 -11.88
CA ASP A 9 -4.91 10.69 -12.09
C ASP A 9 -5.27 9.48 -11.23
N ARG A 10 -5.10 8.29 -11.77
CA ARG A 10 -5.37 7.06 -11.04
C ARG A 10 -4.10 6.56 -10.37
N VAL A 11 -4.23 6.20 -9.12
CA VAL A 11 -3.14 5.57 -8.37
C VAL A 11 -3.66 4.30 -7.70
N ALA A 12 -2.80 3.30 -7.60
CA ALA A 12 -3.12 2.08 -6.88
C ALA A 12 -2.73 2.21 -5.41
N LEU A 13 -3.50 1.58 -4.54
CA LEU A 13 -3.21 1.51 -3.11
C LEU A 13 -3.05 0.04 -2.73
N LEU A 14 -1.86 -0.35 -2.33
CA LEU A 14 -1.57 -1.70 -1.84
C LEU A 14 -1.41 -1.64 -0.32
N ILE A 15 -2.18 -2.46 0.38
CA ILE A 15 -2.26 -2.46 1.84
C ILE A 15 -1.53 -3.67 2.39
N PHE A 16 -0.37 -3.42 3.01
CA PHE A 16 0.46 -4.48 3.59
C PHE A 16 0.17 -4.61 5.08
N THR A 17 0.01 -5.84 5.55
CA THR A 17 -0.28 -6.14 6.94
C THR A 17 0.56 -7.31 7.45
N GLU A 18 0.24 -7.80 8.64
CA GLU A 18 0.91 -8.95 9.24
C GLU A 18 0.93 -10.14 8.30
N SER A 19 2.00 -10.90 8.34
CA SER A 19 2.11 -12.15 7.61
C SER A 19 0.95 -13.10 7.94
N SER A 20 0.57 -13.92 6.97
CA SER A 20 -0.54 -14.87 7.14
C SER A 20 -0.33 -15.89 8.25
N ASN A 21 0.91 -16.08 8.71
CA ASN A 21 1.19 -16.97 9.84
C ASN A 21 1.17 -16.22 11.19
N ARG A 22 0.76 -14.95 11.22
CA ARG A 22 0.66 -14.14 12.42
C ARG A 22 -0.76 -13.62 12.63
N GLU A 23 -1.71 -14.54 12.63
CA GLU A 23 -3.12 -14.22 12.65
C GLU A 23 -3.54 -13.44 13.90
N ASP A 24 -3.03 -13.82 15.08
CA ASP A 24 -3.39 -13.12 16.32
C ASP A 24 -2.97 -11.65 16.29
N ALA A 25 -1.75 -11.39 15.80
CA ALA A 25 -1.26 -10.02 15.65
C ALA A 25 -2.12 -9.25 14.66
N PHE A 26 -2.47 -9.88 13.53
CA PHE A 26 -3.33 -9.26 12.54
C PHE A 26 -4.68 -8.89 13.12
N GLN A 27 -5.35 -9.82 13.81
CA GLN A 27 -6.67 -9.58 14.37
C GLN A 27 -6.68 -8.44 15.39
N SER A 28 -5.60 -8.27 16.15
CA SER A 28 -5.51 -7.20 17.13
C SER A 28 -5.21 -5.84 16.52
N ARG A 29 -4.63 -5.80 15.32
CA ARG A 29 -4.14 -4.56 14.70
C ARG A 29 -4.98 -4.05 13.54
N VAL A 30 -5.78 -4.93 12.93
CA VAL A 30 -6.52 -4.57 11.71
C VAL A 30 -7.56 -3.47 11.96
N GLY A 31 -8.24 -3.49 13.10
CA GLY A 31 -9.22 -2.45 13.44
C GLY A 31 -8.60 -1.06 13.51
N PRO A 32 -7.59 -0.85 14.36
CA PRO A 32 -6.89 0.44 14.41
C PRO A 32 -6.30 0.84 13.07
N MET A 33 -5.76 -0.10 12.30
CA MET A 33 -5.22 0.17 10.98
C MET A 33 -6.30 0.68 10.02
N GLU A 34 -7.49 0.06 10.03
CA GLU A 34 -8.58 0.45 9.14
C GLU A 34 -9.08 1.86 9.46
N GLU A 35 -9.06 2.26 10.73
CA GLU A 35 -9.40 3.63 11.12
C GLU A 35 -8.44 4.62 10.49
N GLU A 36 -7.14 4.35 10.56
CA GLU A 36 -6.10 5.21 9.96
C GLU A 36 -6.22 5.22 8.44
N LEU A 37 -6.50 4.06 7.85
CA LEU A 37 -6.62 3.91 6.42
C LEU A 37 -7.82 4.69 5.87
N THR A 38 -8.92 4.75 6.60
CA THR A 38 -10.10 5.53 6.21
C THR A 38 -9.74 7.00 6.04
N VAL A 39 -8.97 7.55 6.99
CA VAL A 39 -8.52 8.95 6.91
C VAL A 39 -7.60 9.15 5.70
N LEU A 40 -6.65 8.24 5.51
CA LEU A 40 -5.74 8.30 4.36
C LEU A 40 -6.50 8.31 3.03
N LYS A 41 -7.46 7.41 2.88
CA LYS A 41 -8.27 7.34 1.66
C LYS A 41 -9.04 8.62 1.39
N GLN A 42 -9.59 9.24 2.43
CA GLN A 42 -10.29 10.51 2.29
C GLN A 42 -9.36 11.60 1.77
N ILE A 43 -8.15 11.67 2.31
CA ILE A 43 -7.17 12.67 1.91
C ILE A 43 -6.73 12.45 0.47
N VAL A 44 -6.38 11.22 0.13
CA VAL A 44 -5.86 10.89 -1.21
C VAL A 44 -6.96 11.02 -2.27
N SER A 45 -8.18 10.61 -1.95
CA SER A 45 -9.30 10.65 -2.90
C SER A 45 -9.72 12.07 -3.27
N ALA A 46 -9.29 13.08 -2.51
CA ALA A 46 -9.51 14.47 -2.89
C ALA A 46 -8.71 14.86 -4.14
N SER A 47 -7.60 14.18 -4.43
CA SER A 47 -6.69 14.53 -5.54
C SER A 47 -6.50 13.40 -6.55
N PHE A 48 -6.78 12.15 -6.18
CA PHE A 48 -6.51 10.99 -7.01
C PHE A 48 -7.71 10.04 -7.03
N ASP A 49 -7.85 9.33 -8.15
CA ASP A 49 -8.78 8.21 -8.24
C ASP A 49 -8.04 6.96 -7.75
N LEU A 50 -8.50 6.40 -6.63
CA LEU A 50 -7.84 5.25 -6.01
C LEU A 50 -8.36 3.93 -6.57
N PHE A 51 -7.43 3.07 -6.97
CA PHE A 51 -7.71 1.68 -7.28
C PHE A 51 -7.15 0.80 -6.15
N VAL A 52 -8.02 0.02 -5.51
CA VAL A 52 -7.60 -0.95 -4.48
C VAL A 52 -7.83 -2.34 -5.04
N PRO A 53 -6.80 -3.21 -5.06
CA PRO A 53 -7.00 -4.58 -5.52
C PRO A 53 -8.09 -5.30 -4.75
N SER A 54 -8.76 -6.25 -5.39
CA SER A 54 -9.87 -6.99 -4.79
C SER A 54 -9.44 -7.78 -3.55
N HIS A 55 -8.23 -8.30 -3.54
CA HIS A 55 -7.64 -8.91 -2.36
C HIS A 55 -7.07 -7.80 -1.49
N ARG A 56 -7.84 -7.38 -0.48
CA ARG A 56 -7.60 -6.13 0.24
C ARG A 56 -6.26 -6.07 0.95
N TYR A 57 -5.88 -7.13 1.66
CA TYR A 57 -4.64 -7.13 2.46
C TYR A 57 -3.59 -8.01 1.84
N ILE A 58 -2.36 -7.49 1.76
CA ILE A 58 -1.21 -8.25 1.28
C ILE A 58 -0.49 -8.80 2.51
N ARG A 59 -0.56 -10.11 2.70
CA ARG A 59 -0.05 -10.79 3.89
C ARG A 59 1.02 -11.83 3.56
N ASN A 60 1.23 -12.10 2.28
CA ASN A 60 2.21 -13.08 1.81
C ASN A 60 2.53 -12.81 0.35
N LYS A 61 3.46 -13.58 -0.21
CA LYS A 61 3.90 -13.38 -1.60
C LYS A 61 2.82 -13.72 -2.63
N ARG A 62 1.92 -14.65 -2.32
CA ARG A 62 0.78 -14.96 -3.19
C ARG A 62 -0.15 -13.76 -3.32
N ASP A 63 -0.50 -13.16 -2.19
CA ASP A 63 -1.34 -11.96 -2.17
C ASP A 63 -0.68 -10.83 -2.96
N LEU A 64 0.63 -10.68 -2.77
CA LEU A 64 1.41 -9.67 -3.46
C LEU A 64 1.33 -9.84 -4.98
N ARG A 65 1.57 -11.05 -5.47
CA ARG A 65 1.54 -11.34 -6.90
C ARG A 65 0.16 -11.09 -7.48
N SER A 66 -0.89 -11.50 -6.77
CA SER A 66 -2.27 -11.26 -7.21
C SER A 66 -2.56 -9.77 -7.31
N ALA A 67 -2.13 -8.99 -6.32
CA ALA A 67 -2.33 -7.55 -6.30
C ALA A 67 -1.58 -6.88 -7.45
N VAL A 68 -0.33 -7.25 -7.69
CA VAL A 68 0.48 -6.68 -8.77
C VAL A 68 -0.14 -6.98 -10.15
N VAL A 69 -0.59 -8.21 -10.37
CA VAL A 69 -1.25 -8.58 -11.63
C VAL A 69 -2.49 -7.72 -11.83
N GLU A 70 -3.29 -7.55 -10.80
CA GLU A 70 -4.53 -6.78 -10.88
C GLU A 70 -4.25 -5.31 -11.18
N VAL A 71 -3.23 -4.72 -10.56
CA VAL A 71 -2.81 -3.34 -10.84
C VAL A 71 -2.37 -3.20 -12.29
N LYS A 72 -1.58 -4.14 -12.80
CA LYS A 72 -1.07 -4.08 -14.17
C LYS A 72 -2.14 -4.28 -15.23
N GLN A 73 -3.28 -4.86 -14.87
CA GLN A 73 -4.43 -4.99 -15.76
C GLN A 73 -5.24 -3.71 -15.87
N GLN A 74 -5.02 -2.76 -14.97
CA GLN A 74 -5.73 -1.49 -14.98
C GLN A 74 -5.12 -0.54 -16.00
N ILE A 75 -5.97 0.30 -16.61
CA ILE A 75 -5.54 1.33 -17.55
C ILE A 75 -5.25 2.61 -16.76
N ASP A 76 -4.19 3.30 -17.14
CA ASP A 76 -3.88 4.65 -16.67
C ASP A 76 -3.53 4.75 -15.17
N ILE A 77 -2.99 3.69 -14.58
CA ILE A 77 -2.40 3.79 -13.25
C ILE A 77 -1.04 4.48 -13.39
N CYS A 78 -0.88 5.66 -12.81
CA CYS A 78 0.34 6.45 -12.94
C CYS A 78 1.32 6.25 -11.79
N GLY A 79 0.90 5.62 -10.71
CA GLY A 79 1.75 5.35 -9.55
C GLY A 79 1.04 4.49 -8.54
N CYS A 80 1.76 4.15 -7.48
CA CYS A 80 1.25 3.24 -6.47
C CYS A 80 1.62 3.74 -5.08
N ILE A 81 0.67 3.64 -4.15
CA ILE A 81 0.91 3.86 -2.74
C ILE A 81 1.12 2.50 -2.08
N LEU A 82 2.29 2.31 -1.48
CA LEU A 82 2.61 1.12 -0.70
C LEU A 82 2.35 1.48 0.77
N TYR A 83 1.20 1.06 1.28
CA TYR A 83 0.79 1.42 2.62
C TYR A 83 1.21 0.34 3.62
N VAL A 84 2.06 0.74 4.56
CA VAL A 84 2.49 -0.13 5.66
C VAL A 84 1.46 0.01 6.77
N GLY A 85 0.48 -0.89 6.78
CA GLY A 85 -0.63 -0.79 7.73
C GLY A 85 -0.26 -1.21 9.14
N THR A 86 0.55 -2.26 9.24
CA THR A 86 0.96 -2.83 10.54
C THR A 86 2.43 -3.27 10.44
N PHE A 87 2.84 -4.27 11.22
CA PHE A 87 4.18 -4.86 11.06
C PHE A 87 4.17 -5.78 9.84
N VAL A 88 5.03 -5.48 8.87
CA VAL A 88 5.03 -6.15 7.58
C VAL A 88 6.38 -6.79 7.29
N ASN A 89 6.38 -7.70 6.31
CA ASN A 89 7.62 -8.24 5.77
C ASN A 89 8.18 -7.23 4.77
N ALA A 90 9.29 -6.60 5.13
CA ALA A 90 9.90 -5.54 4.32
C ALA A 90 10.31 -6.02 2.93
N SER A 91 10.71 -7.29 2.79
CA SER A 91 11.09 -7.83 1.49
C SER A 91 9.91 -7.89 0.52
N ASP A 92 8.70 -8.05 1.02
CA ASP A 92 7.51 -8.06 0.18
C ASP A 92 7.24 -6.68 -0.40
N ILE A 93 7.49 -5.62 0.38
CA ILE A 93 7.34 -4.25 -0.11
C ILE A 93 8.36 -3.94 -1.20
N ALA A 94 9.61 -4.32 -0.98
CA ALA A 94 10.66 -4.14 -1.99
C ALA A 94 10.33 -4.91 -3.28
N MET A 95 9.84 -6.14 -3.15
CA MET A 95 9.41 -6.95 -4.29
C MET A 95 8.27 -6.28 -5.05
N ALA A 96 7.28 -5.76 -4.33
CA ALA A 96 6.15 -5.06 -4.96
C ALA A 96 6.62 -3.88 -5.79
N ALA A 97 7.46 -3.02 -5.22
CA ALA A 97 7.99 -1.86 -5.91
C ALA A 97 8.73 -2.26 -7.18
N SER A 98 9.52 -3.33 -7.11
CA SER A 98 10.28 -3.84 -8.25
C SER A 98 9.36 -4.38 -9.35
N LEU A 99 8.35 -5.17 -8.97
CA LEU A 99 7.43 -5.79 -9.93
C LEU A 99 6.49 -4.78 -10.59
N LEU A 100 6.06 -3.75 -9.84
CA LEU A 100 5.17 -2.73 -10.38
C LEU A 100 5.85 -1.87 -11.41
N ASN A 101 7.14 -1.58 -11.24
CA ASN A 101 7.93 -0.78 -12.17
C ASN A 101 7.27 0.55 -12.51
N MET A 102 6.83 1.27 -11.48
CA MET A 102 6.20 2.59 -11.59
C MET A 102 6.54 3.41 -10.35
N PRO A 103 6.33 4.72 -10.36
CA PRO A 103 6.57 5.52 -9.16
C PRO A 103 5.76 5.01 -7.97
N CYS A 104 6.42 4.86 -6.83
CA CYS A 104 5.79 4.38 -5.60
C CYS A 104 6.03 5.36 -4.47
N ALA A 105 4.99 5.58 -3.67
CA ALA A 105 5.09 6.31 -2.42
C ALA A 105 4.91 5.34 -1.27
N LEU A 106 5.82 5.39 -0.29
CA LEU A 106 5.72 4.55 0.89
C LEU A 106 5.06 5.35 2.00
N LEU A 107 3.95 4.87 2.51
CA LEU A 107 3.20 5.54 3.57
C LEU A 107 2.92 4.59 4.72
N GLY A 108 2.74 5.15 5.90
CA GLY A 108 2.36 4.41 7.10
C GLY A 108 1.47 5.26 7.98
N ASN A 109 1.29 4.87 9.23
CA ASN A 109 0.52 5.63 10.21
C ASN A 109 1.27 5.68 11.54
N HIS A 110 0.81 6.55 12.44
CA HIS A 110 1.43 6.77 13.75
C HIS A 110 0.69 6.10 14.90
N ASN A 111 -0.31 5.28 14.60
CA ASN A 111 -1.09 4.62 15.63
C ASN A 111 -0.26 3.54 16.32
N ARG A 112 -0.07 3.65 17.64
CA ARG A 112 0.74 2.70 18.40
C ARG A 112 0.21 1.28 18.33
N ASN A 113 -1.09 1.13 18.17
CA ASN A 113 -1.74 -0.18 18.16
C ASN A 113 -1.54 -0.94 16.85
N THR A 114 -0.96 -0.28 15.83
CA THR A 114 -0.68 -0.93 14.55
C THR A 114 0.77 -1.34 14.38
N VAL A 115 1.69 -0.73 15.11
CA VAL A 115 3.16 -0.82 14.95
C VAL A 115 3.63 -0.53 13.51
N SER A 116 2.87 0.28 12.80
CA SER A 116 3.17 0.66 11.41
C SER A 116 4.53 1.32 11.26
N ILE A 117 4.93 2.17 12.20
CA ILE A 117 6.23 2.87 12.14
C ILE A 117 7.39 1.90 12.04
N ILE A 118 7.37 0.80 12.81
CA ILE A 118 8.44 -0.19 12.79
C ILE A 118 8.51 -0.85 11.42
N GLY A 119 7.37 -1.28 10.89
CA GLY A 119 7.29 -1.85 9.56
C GLY A 119 7.71 -0.87 8.48
N PHE A 120 7.33 0.39 8.63
CA PHE A 120 7.68 1.46 7.69
C PHE A 120 9.19 1.66 7.61
N LEU A 121 9.87 1.74 8.75
CA LEU A 121 11.33 1.93 8.78
C LEU A 121 12.05 0.75 8.16
N ALA A 122 11.60 -0.47 8.43
CA ALA A 122 12.17 -1.67 7.82
C ALA A 122 11.96 -1.67 6.31
N ALA A 123 10.78 -1.30 5.84
CA ALA A 123 10.45 -1.25 4.42
C ALA A 123 11.28 -0.19 3.70
N ALA A 124 11.43 0.99 4.29
CA ALA A 124 12.24 2.06 3.73
C ALA A 124 13.70 1.61 3.58
N GLY A 125 14.24 0.92 4.59
CA GLY A 125 15.58 0.36 4.52
C GLY A 125 15.72 -0.67 3.41
N ALA A 126 14.75 -1.55 3.25
CA ALA A 126 14.77 -2.57 2.19
C ALA A 126 14.74 -1.93 0.80
N LEU A 127 13.91 -0.91 0.59
CA LEU A 127 13.86 -0.19 -0.68
C LEU A 127 15.18 0.50 -0.98
N GLN A 128 15.80 1.09 0.02
CA GLN A 128 17.08 1.75 -0.13
C GLN A 128 18.19 0.76 -0.51
N GLN A 129 18.19 -0.43 0.10
CA GLN A 129 19.18 -1.48 -0.18
C GLN A 129 19.10 -1.98 -1.62
N VAL A 130 17.92 -2.05 -2.20
CA VAL A 130 17.76 -2.49 -3.60
C VAL A 130 17.83 -1.32 -4.58
N GLY A 131 18.10 -0.11 -4.10
CA GLY A 131 18.28 1.06 -4.94
C GLY A 131 17.01 1.61 -5.57
N LEU A 132 15.84 1.26 -5.01
CA LEU A 132 14.56 1.76 -5.52
C LEU A 132 14.20 3.08 -4.86
N PRO A 133 13.74 4.08 -5.64
CA PRO A 133 13.29 5.34 -5.06
C PRO A 133 11.97 5.16 -4.31
N TYR A 134 11.80 5.92 -3.21
CA TYR A 134 10.53 5.98 -2.50
C TYR A 134 10.36 7.37 -1.88
N LYS A 135 9.15 7.68 -1.52
CA LYS A 135 8.83 8.92 -0.84
C LYS A 135 7.95 8.70 0.36
#